data_8128f1ad2280ccb0165166712a282562
#
_entry.id   8128f1ad2280ccb0165166712a282562
#
_cell.length_a   1.000
_cell.length_b   1.000
_cell.length_c   1.000
_cell.angle_alpha   90.00
_cell.angle_beta   90.00
_cell.angle_gamma   90.00
#
_symmetry.space_group_name_H-M   'P 1'
#
loop_
_entity.id
_entity.type
_entity.pdbx_description
1 polymer ?
#
loop_
_entity_poly.entity_id
_entity_poly.type
_entity_poly.pdbx_seq_one_letter_code
_entity_poly.pdbx_strand_id
1 'polypeptide(L)'
;MQRWFNLSAFTSADCHRYWSILLLRFQREEIGPEKRILYIAFLSYLCLCNEKSMDNFAAIDFETANNERTSICSVGVVIVRNGEIADRFYSLVHPEPDYYLYWNTRIHGLTQEDTAHAPVFSEVWKQVAPKIEGLPLVAHNKAFDERCLKAVFRTYCMDYPDYDFYCTYQASRKLKGLRNHQLHTVAGFFGFELENHHHALADAEACAWIARQIL
;
A
#
# COMPACT_ATOMS: atom_id res chain seq x y z
N MET A 1 -18.89 -22.13 28.75
CA MET A 1 -17.59 -22.37 28.09
C MET A 1 -17.63 -21.70 26.72
N GLN A 2 -17.19 -20.41 26.62
CA GLN A 2 -17.14 -19.65 25.36
C GLN A 2 -15.85 -20.02 24.64
N ARG A 3 -15.95 -20.74 23.53
CA ARG A 3 -14.83 -20.91 22.61
C ARG A 3 -14.72 -19.64 21.77
N TRP A 4 -13.67 -18.88 21.95
CA TRP A 4 -13.27 -17.80 21.05
C TRP A 4 -12.83 -18.42 19.72
N PHE A 5 -13.57 -18.11 18.67
CA PHE A 5 -13.17 -18.48 17.32
C PHE A 5 -12.00 -17.58 16.89
N ASN A 6 -10.92 -18.21 16.47
CA ASN A 6 -9.76 -17.53 15.89
C ASN A 6 -10.13 -17.10 14.46
N LEU A 7 -10.41 -15.81 14.26
CA LEU A 7 -10.94 -15.24 13.01
C LEU A 7 -9.87 -15.12 11.90
N SER A 8 -8.58 -15.36 12.20
CA SER A 8 -7.47 -15.21 11.27
C SER A 8 -7.29 -16.36 10.26
N ALA A 9 -8.14 -17.37 10.27
CA ALA A 9 -8.02 -18.55 9.42
C ALA A 9 -9.27 -18.80 8.53
N PHE A 10 -10.11 -17.78 8.31
CA PHE A 10 -11.35 -17.95 7.52
C PHE A 10 -11.04 -17.82 6.03
N THR A 11 -11.30 -18.87 5.25
CA THR A 11 -11.13 -18.89 3.80
C THR A 11 -12.46 -18.63 3.05
N SER A 12 -12.38 -18.28 1.75
CA SER A 12 -13.56 -18.14 0.86
C SER A 12 -14.45 -19.39 0.83
N ALA A 13 -13.84 -20.59 0.90
CA ALA A 13 -14.56 -21.85 0.98
C ALA A 13 -15.36 -21.98 2.29
N ASP A 14 -14.84 -21.44 3.38
CA ASP A 14 -15.50 -21.43 4.67
C ASP A 14 -16.72 -20.50 4.66
N CYS A 15 -16.66 -19.35 4.00
CA CYS A 15 -17.80 -18.44 3.83
C CYS A 15 -18.98 -19.14 3.13
N HIS A 16 -18.75 -19.83 2.02
CA HIS A 16 -19.80 -20.56 1.29
C HIS A 16 -20.43 -21.68 2.15
N ARG A 17 -19.61 -22.37 2.92
CA ARG A 17 -20.08 -23.45 3.79
C ARG A 17 -20.92 -22.91 4.96
N TYR A 18 -20.53 -21.80 5.54
CA TYR A 18 -21.30 -21.13 6.60
C TYR A 18 -22.59 -20.50 6.07
N TRP A 19 -22.58 -19.92 4.86
CA TRP A 19 -23.81 -19.46 4.20
C TRP A 19 -24.84 -20.56 4.05
N SER A 20 -24.42 -21.72 3.58
CA SER A 20 -25.32 -22.87 3.39
C SER A 20 -25.92 -23.37 4.73
N ILE A 21 -25.11 -23.44 5.78
CA ILE A 21 -25.57 -23.83 7.12
C ILE A 21 -26.52 -22.78 7.72
N LEU A 22 -26.26 -21.51 7.49
CA LEU A 22 -27.06 -20.40 8.01
C LEU A 22 -28.41 -20.30 7.29
N LEU A 23 -28.42 -20.46 5.95
CA LEU A 23 -29.66 -20.55 5.16
C LEU A 23 -30.57 -21.69 5.64
N LEU A 24 -30.01 -22.86 5.94
CA LEU A 24 -30.74 -23.98 6.50
C LEU A 24 -31.35 -23.67 7.89
N ARG A 25 -30.61 -22.92 8.74
CA ARG A 25 -31.12 -22.49 10.07
C ARG A 25 -32.16 -21.39 9.96
N PHE A 26 -32.07 -20.49 8.97
CA PHE A 26 -33.12 -19.50 8.68
C PHE A 26 -34.40 -20.15 8.20
N GLN A 27 -34.31 -21.19 7.39
CA GLN A 27 -35.47 -21.97 6.91
C GLN A 27 -36.17 -22.74 8.04
N ARG A 28 -35.43 -23.10 9.12
CA ARG A 28 -35.98 -23.81 10.29
C ARG A 28 -36.49 -22.90 11.40
N GLU A 29 -36.54 -21.56 11.15
CA GLU A 29 -36.99 -20.57 12.17
C GLU A 29 -36.22 -20.59 13.50
N GLU A 30 -35.06 -21.18 13.58
CA GLU A 30 -34.23 -21.32 14.78
C GLU A 30 -33.60 -19.99 15.23
N ILE A 31 -33.67 -18.93 14.40
CA ILE A 31 -33.05 -17.63 14.67
C ILE A 31 -34.07 -16.50 14.52
N GLY A 32 -34.29 -15.77 15.61
CA GLY A 32 -35.21 -14.65 15.63
C GLY A 32 -34.77 -13.47 14.70
N PRO A 33 -35.72 -12.59 14.31
CA PRO A 33 -35.52 -11.56 13.29
C PRO A 33 -34.37 -10.58 13.64
N GLU A 34 -34.19 -10.20 14.89
CA GLU A 34 -33.11 -9.29 15.29
C GLU A 34 -31.72 -9.90 15.11
N LYS A 35 -31.59 -11.18 15.43
CA LYS A 35 -30.32 -11.91 15.22
C LYS A 35 -30.05 -12.17 13.73
N ARG A 36 -31.10 -12.28 12.89
CA ARG A 36 -30.94 -12.41 11.43
C ARG A 36 -30.26 -11.20 10.82
N ILE A 37 -30.66 -9.99 11.23
CA ILE A 37 -30.06 -8.74 10.73
C ILE A 37 -28.58 -8.66 11.11
N LEU A 38 -28.23 -8.98 12.37
CA LEU A 38 -26.84 -9.00 12.83
C LEU A 38 -25.99 -10.03 12.08
N TYR A 39 -26.54 -11.21 11.83
CA TYR A 39 -25.84 -12.27 11.09
C TYR A 39 -25.67 -11.93 9.60
N ILE A 40 -26.69 -11.33 8.97
CA ILE A 40 -26.58 -10.84 7.60
C ILE A 40 -25.55 -9.72 7.49
N ALA A 41 -25.55 -8.76 8.42
CA ALA A 41 -24.56 -7.70 8.47
C ALA A 41 -23.14 -8.24 8.69
N PHE A 42 -22.96 -9.22 9.57
CA PHE A 42 -21.68 -9.87 9.85
C PHE A 42 -21.17 -10.68 8.67
N LEU A 43 -22.06 -11.43 7.99
CA LEU A 43 -21.69 -12.18 6.79
C LEU A 43 -21.46 -11.28 5.57
N SER A 44 -22.22 -10.20 5.44
CA SER A 44 -21.95 -9.17 4.43
C SER A 44 -20.61 -8.48 4.69
N TYR A 45 -20.27 -8.22 5.94
CA TYR A 45 -18.96 -7.71 6.34
C TYR A 45 -17.84 -8.72 5.99
N LEU A 46 -18.01 -10.01 6.34
CA LEU A 46 -17.03 -11.06 5.98
C LEU A 46 -16.92 -11.27 4.47
N CYS A 47 -18.02 -11.13 3.72
CA CYS A 47 -18.02 -11.25 2.27
C CYS A 47 -17.37 -10.03 1.60
N LEU A 48 -17.56 -8.83 2.15
CA LEU A 48 -16.89 -7.61 1.71
C LEU A 48 -15.39 -7.62 2.05
N CYS A 49 -15.00 -8.29 3.15
CA CYS A 49 -13.58 -8.52 3.50
C CYS A 49 -12.92 -9.60 2.62
N ASN A 50 -13.70 -10.33 1.83
CA ASN A 50 -13.23 -11.43 0.98
C ASN A 50 -13.27 -11.10 -0.53
N GLU A 51 -13.46 -9.84 -0.90
CA GLU A 51 -13.00 -9.37 -2.21
C GLU A 51 -11.47 -9.49 -2.15
N LYS A 52 -10.93 -10.31 -3.03
CA LYS A 52 -9.56 -10.78 -3.20
C LYS A 52 -8.56 -9.70 -2.77
N SER A 53 -8.14 -9.74 -1.49
CA SER A 53 -7.09 -8.86 -1.01
C SER A 53 -5.82 -9.15 -1.80
N MET A 54 -5.11 -8.11 -2.18
CA MET A 54 -3.83 -8.27 -2.86
C MET A 54 -2.78 -8.75 -1.85
N ASP A 55 -2.52 -10.06 -1.84
CA ASP A 55 -1.64 -10.69 -0.85
C ASP A 55 -0.15 -10.58 -1.19
N ASN A 56 0.18 -10.29 -2.44
CA ASN A 56 1.56 -10.21 -2.92
C ASN A 56 1.75 -8.94 -3.76
N PHE A 57 2.53 -7.99 -3.26
CA PHE A 57 2.82 -6.72 -3.93
C PHE A 57 4.04 -6.03 -3.30
N ALA A 58 4.54 -4.98 -3.96
CA ALA A 58 5.50 -4.06 -3.40
C ALA A 58 4.90 -2.65 -3.33
N ALA A 59 4.75 -2.11 -2.12
CA ALA A 59 4.40 -0.71 -1.94
C ALA A 59 5.66 0.14 -2.11
N ILE A 60 5.55 1.23 -2.87
CA ILE A 60 6.67 2.10 -3.19
C ILE A 60 6.28 3.57 -2.98
N ASP A 61 7.26 4.36 -2.54
CA ASP A 61 7.13 5.79 -2.41
C ASP A 61 8.46 6.48 -2.70
N PHE A 62 8.44 7.64 -3.37
CA PHE A 62 9.59 8.44 -3.72
C PHE A 62 9.48 9.86 -3.20
N GLU A 63 10.60 10.39 -2.67
CA GLU A 63 10.76 11.83 -2.50
C GLU A 63 11.62 12.40 -3.63
N THR A 64 11.33 13.65 -4.02
CA THR A 64 12.06 14.34 -5.09
C THR A 64 12.69 15.63 -4.61
N ALA A 65 13.93 15.88 -5.00
CA ALA A 65 14.69 17.08 -4.64
C ALA A 65 14.08 18.38 -5.22
N ASN A 66 13.42 18.26 -6.37
CA ASN A 66 12.84 19.38 -7.10
C ASN A 66 11.62 18.94 -7.94
N ASN A 67 11.13 19.79 -8.84
CA ASN A 67 9.95 19.51 -9.66
C ASN A 67 10.19 18.54 -10.83
N GLU A 68 11.45 18.23 -11.13
CA GLU A 68 11.79 17.24 -12.15
C GLU A 68 11.48 15.83 -11.65
N ARG A 69 10.84 15.03 -12.49
CA ARG A 69 10.47 13.65 -12.13
C ARG A 69 11.69 12.72 -11.99
N THR A 70 12.81 13.13 -12.50
CA THR A 70 14.09 12.40 -12.43
C THR A 70 14.84 12.65 -11.13
N SER A 71 14.49 13.71 -10.38
CA SER A 71 15.21 14.15 -9.18
C SER A 71 14.86 13.35 -7.92
N ILE A 72 14.63 12.04 -8.04
CA ILE A 72 14.39 11.18 -6.88
C ILE A 72 15.56 11.30 -5.92
N CYS A 73 15.28 11.67 -4.65
CA CYS A 73 16.28 11.84 -3.60
C CYS A 73 16.17 10.79 -2.48
N SER A 74 15.05 10.09 -2.40
CA SER A 74 14.93 8.88 -1.58
C SER A 74 13.89 7.91 -2.13
N VAL A 75 14.03 6.65 -1.77
CA VAL A 75 13.11 5.56 -2.14
C VAL A 75 12.81 4.70 -0.94
N GLY A 76 11.52 4.44 -0.72
CA GLY A 76 11.01 3.46 0.24
C GLY A 76 10.26 2.36 -0.49
N VAL A 77 10.53 1.11 -0.13
CA VAL A 77 9.83 -0.07 -0.68
C VAL A 77 9.48 -1.03 0.45
N VAL A 78 8.23 -1.46 0.48
CA VAL A 78 7.74 -2.48 1.41
C VAL A 78 7.21 -3.66 0.62
N ILE A 79 7.81 -4.82 0.80
CA ILE A 79 7.44 -6.05 0.13
C ILE A 79 6.44 -6.81 0.99
N VAL A 80 5.27 -7.09 0.43
CA VAL A 80 4.23 -7.91 1.06
C VAL A 80 4.15 -9.24 0.33
N ARG A 81 4.16 -10.33 1.09
CA ARG A 81 4.00 -11.70 0.61
C ARG A 81 3.00 -12.42 1.51
N ASN A 82 2.03 -13.09 0.90
CA ASN A 82 0.96 -13.81 1.62
C ASN A 82 0.22 -12.92 2.64
N GLY A 83 0.00 -11.65 2.29
CA GLY A 83 -0.66 -10.68 3.14
C GLY A 83 0.19 -10.14 4.31
N GLU A 84 1.48 -10.52 4.45
CA GLU A 84 2.36 -10.07 5.52
C GLU A 84 3.57 -9.30 4.98
N ILE A 85 4.10 -8.35 5.76
CA ILE A 85 5.31 -7.63 5.39
C ILE A 85 6.50 -8.59 5.47
N ALA A 86 7.09 -8.90 4.31
CA ALA A 86 8.20 -9.82 4.17
C ALA A 86 9.56 -9.10 4.20
N ASP A 87 9.65 -7.88 3.65
CA ASP A 87 10.90 -7.13 3.59
C ASP A 87 10.63 -5.63 3.47
N ARG A 88 11.64 -4.83 3.83
CA ARG A 88 11.65 -3.37 3.74
C ARG A 88 12.95 -2.92 3.12
N PHE A 89 12.88 -1.89 2.30
CA PHE A 89 14.06 -1.28 1.71
C PHE A 89 13.94 0.24 1.77
N TYR A 90 15.01 0.89 2.16
CA TYR A 90 15.14 2.34 2.12
C TYR A 90 16.52 2.72 1.60
N SER A 91 16.59 3.73 0.76
CA SER A 91 17.84 4.34 0.36
C SER A 91 17.66 5.83 0.08
N LEU A 92 18.63 6.62 0.47
CA LEU A 92 18.87 7.90 -0.16
C LEU A 92 19.35 7.67 -1.58
N VAL A 93 19.08 8.64 -2.46
CA VAL A 93 19.47 8.63 -3.86
C VAL A 93 20.11 9.97 -4.19
N HIS A 94 21.26 9.97 -4.87
CA HIS A 94 21.81 11.19 -5.44
C HIS A 94 20.91 11.63 -6.58
N PRO A 95 20.20 12.78 -6.45
CA PRO A 95 19.17 13.16 -7.42
C PRO A 95 19.78 13.67 -8.71
N GLU A 96 19.03 13.52 -9.80
CA GLU A 96 19.44 14.03 -11.11
C GLU A 96 18.26 14.76 -11.76
N PRO A 97 18.32 16.11 -11.91
CA PRO A 97 19.45 17.01 -11.58
C PRO A 97 19.64 17.24 -10.08
N ASP A 98 20.92 17.46 -9.69
CA ASP A 98 21.34 17.66 -8.30
C ASP A 98 21.15 19.12 -7.87
N TYR A 99 19.90 19.52 -7.63
CA TYR A 99 19.54 20.74 -6.92
C TYR A 99 18.26 20.55 -6.14
N TYR A 100 18.13 21.27 -5.01
CA TYR A 100 16.98 21.17 -4.14
C TYR A 100 16.14 22.41 -4.18
N LEU A 101 14.82 22.25 -4.27
CA LEU A 101 13.88 23.35 -4.06
C LEU A 101 13.48 23.44 -2.60
N TYR A 102 13.42 24.67 -2.10
CA TYR A 102 13.03 24.96 -0.72
C TYR A 102 11.76 24.24 -0.27
N TRP A 103 10.74 24.21 -1.13
CA TRP A 103 9.46 23.56 -0.79
C TRP A 103 9.56 22.04 -0.68
N ASN A 104 10.37 21.38 -1.50
CA ASN A 104 10.60 19.94 -1.43
C ASN A 104 11.33 19.61 -0.12
N THR A 105 12.44 20.31 0.18
CA THR A 105 13.16 20.17 1.47
C THR A 105 12.24 20.41 2.68
N ARG A 106 11.34 21.39 2.61
CA ARG A 106 10.38 21.65 3.70
C ARG A 106 9.38 20.51 3.92
N ILE A 107 9.10 19.73 2.91
CA ILE A 107 8.18 18.59 2.98
C ILE A 107 8.87 17.36 3.59
N HIS A 108 9.98 16.91 3.02
CA HIS A 108 10.64 15.64 3.40
C HIS A 108 11.89 15.83 4.27
N GLY A 109 12.37 17.06 4.46
CA GLY A 109 13.50 17.36 5.32
C GLY A 109 14.88 17.12 4.71
N LEU A 110 14.99 16.42 3.59
CA LEU A 110 16.26 16.09 2.94
C LEU A 110 16.86 17.32 2.24
N THR A 111 18.18 17.41 2.30
CA THR A 111 19.00 18.46 1.69
C THR A 111 19.99 17.88 0.68
N GLN A 112 20.66 18.74 -0.07
CA GLN A 112 21.70 18.32 -0.99
C GLN A 112 22.89 17.66 -0.25
N GLU A 113 23.18 18.09 0.97
CA GLU A 113 24.25 17.52 1.80
C GLU A 113 23.93 16.06 2.18
N ASP A 114 22.66 15.74 2.49
CA ASP A 114 22.25 14.40 2.87
C ASP A 114 22.43 13.38 1.73
N THR A 115 22.31 13.83 0.49
CA THR A 115 22.35 12.96 -0.69
C THR A 115 23.65 13.11 -1.51
N ALA A 116 24.57 13.99 -1.12
CA ALA A 116 25.80 14.26 -1.84
C ALA A 116 26.65 13.00 -2.11
N HIS A 117 26.63 12.04 -1.20
CA HIS A 117 27.37 10.79 -1.29
C HIS A 117 26.47 9.56 -1.48
N ALA A 118 25.18 9.77 -1.70
CA ALA A 118 24.25 8.68 -1.96
C ALA A 118 24.50 8.04 -3.35
N PRO A 119 24.18 6.77 -3.52
CA PRO A 119 24.25 6.14 -4.84
C PRO A 119 23.25 6.76 -5.81
N VAL A 120 23.55 6.74 -7.09
CA VAL A 120 22.62 7.15 -8.14
C VAL A 120 21.45 6.15 -8.27
N PHE A 121 20.32 6.59 -8.83
CA PHE A 121 19.11 5.77 -8.91
C PHE A 121 19.35 4.40 -9.54
N SER A 122 20.12 4.30 -10.60
CA SER A 122 20.39 3.02 -11.29
C SER A 122 21.12 2.00 -10.40
N GLU A 123 21.95 2.44 -9.45
CA GLU A 123 22.62 1.57 -8.49
C GLU A 123 21.67 1.11 -7.38
N VAL A 124 20.82 2.02 -6.92
CA VAL A 124 19.76 1.70 -5.93
C VAL A 124 18.77 0.71 -6.53
N TRP A 125 18.36 0.94 -7.79
CA TRP A 125 17.37 0.07 -8.43
C TRP A 125 17.86 -1.34 -8.68
N LYS A 126 19.17 -1.55 -8.88
CA LYS A 126 19.77 -2.89 -8.94
C LYS A 126 19.53 -3.71 -7.64
N GLN A 127 19.38 -3.02 -6.49
CA GLN A 127 19.09 -3.68 -5.22
C GLN A 127 17.58 -3.90 -5.02
N VAL A 128 16.74 -3.01 -5.56
CA VAL A 128 15.27 -3.08 -5.47
C VAL A 128 14.71 -4.12 -6.43
N ALA A 129 15.15 -4.11 -7.70
CA ALA A 129 14.54 -4.92 -8.77
C ALA A 129 14.41 -6.42 -8.43
N PRO A 130 15.43 -7.09 -7.88
CA PRO A 130 15.30 -8.51 -7.51
C PRO A 130 14.29 -8.78 -6.40
N LYS A 131 14.05 -7.80 -5.51
CA LYS A 131 13.12 -7.92 -4.38
C LYS A 131 11.65 -7.87 -4.82
N ILE A 132 11.38 -7.11 -5.88
CA ILE A 132 10.03 -6.83 -6.41
C ILE A 132 9.72 -7.63 -7.67
N GLU A 133 10.61 -8.52 -8.11
CA GLU A 133 10.40 -9.32 -9.32
C GLU A 133 9.09 -10.09 -9.26
N GLY A 134 8.28 -9.95 -10.32
CA GLY A 134 6.96 -10.59 -10.45
C GLY A 134 5.87 -10.03 -9.54
N LEU A 135 6.15 -8.94 -8.80
CA LEU A 135 5.15 -8.27 -7.97
C LEU A 135 4.55 -7.06 -8.67
N PRO A 136 3.24 -6.83 -8.53
CA PRO A 136 2.65 -5.54 -8.85
C PRO A 136 3.17 -4.47 -7.88
N LEU A 137 3.26 -3.23 -8.36
CA LEU A 137 3.60 -2.08 -7.54
C LEU A 137 2.34 -1.38 -7.03
N VAL A 138 2.42 -0.88 -5.81
CA VAL A 138 1.34 -0.10 -5.19
C VAL A 138 1.92 1.22 -4.69
N ALA A 139 1.22 2.33 -4.97
CA ALA A 139 1.59 3.62 -4.41
C ALA A 139 0.34 4.42 -3.98
N HIS A 140 0.51 5.37 -3.06
CA HIS A 140 -0.55 6.30 -2.71
C HIS A 140 -0.47 7.52 -3.62
N ASN A 141 -1.43 7.66 -4.56
CA ASN A 141 -1.34 8.56 -5.71
C ASN A 141 -0.30 8.13 -6.75
N LYS A 142 -0.40 6.87 -7.17
CA LYS A 142 0.53 6.18 -8.07
C LYS A 142 1.01 7.00 -9.28
N ALA A 143 0.19 7.96 -9.74
CA ALA A 143 0.54 8.77 -10.91
C ALA A 143 1.81 9.60 -10.71
N PHE A 144 2.18 9.91 -9.47
CA PHE A 144 3.44 10.56 -9.15
C PHE A 144 4.60 9.57 -9.28
N ASP A 145 4.55 8.48 -8.51
CA ASP A 145 5.63 7.49 -8.42
C ASP A 145 5.89 6.79 -9.75
N GLU A 146 4.84 6.39 -10.45
CA GLU A 146 4.94 5.78 -11.78
C GLU A 146 5.61 6.70 -12.79
N ARG A 147 5.31 8.02 -12.76
CA ARG A 147 5.97 8.99 -13.65
C ARG A 147 7.42 9.21 -13.27
N CYS A 148 7.75 9.29 -11.99
CA CYS A 148 9.12 9.38 -11.52
C CYS A 148 9.92 8.15 -11.98
N LEU A 149 9.40 6.95 -11.73
CA LEU A 149 10.04 5.71 -12.11
C LEU A 149 10.29 5.63 -13.62
N LYS A 150 9.28 5.93 -14.45
CA LYS A 150 9.42 5.97 -15.92
C LYS A 150 10.42 7.03 -16.39
N ALA A 151 10.51 8.17 -15.68
CA ALA A 151 11.44 9.23 -16.04
C ALA A 151 12.89 8.81 -15.78
N VAL A 152 13.20 8.29 -14.60
CA VAL A 152 14.56 7.86 -14.25
C VAL A 152 15.02 6.67 -15.10
N PHE A 153 14.13 5.70 -15.39
CA PHE A 153 14.46 4.59 -16.29
C PHE A 153 14.92 5.09 -17.67
N ARG A 154 14.25 6.11 -18.21
CA ARG A 154 14.66 6.75 -19.49
C ARG A 154 15.99 7.46 -19.36
N THR A 155 16.20 8.22 -18.29
CA THR A 155 17.45 8.97 -18.04
C THR A 155 18.66 8.05 -17.96
N TYR A 156 18.51 6.90 -17.30
CA TYR A 156 19.59 5.90 -17.16
C TYR A 156 19.62 4.87 -18.28
N CYS A 157 18.83 5.04 -19.35
CA CYS A 157 18.73 4.09 -20.46
C CYS A 157 18.47 2.64 -19.99
N MET A 158 17.65 2.48 -18.97
CA MET A 158 17.26 1.19 -18.41
C MET A 158 15.98 0.69 -19.08
N ASP A 159 15.90 -0.61 -19.33
CA ASP A 159 14.67 -1.24 -19.80
C ASP A 159 13.61 -1.17 -18.71
N TYR A 160 12.49 -0.51 -19.00
CA TYR A 160 11.36 -0.39 -18.07
C TYR A 160 10.49 -1.65 -18.15
N PRO A 161 10.42 -2.46 -17.09
CA PRO A 161 9.46 -3.55 -17.05
C PRO A 161 8.04 -2.97 -16.99
N ASP A 162 7.09 -3.59 -17.71
CA ASP A 162 5.69 -3.19 -17.64
C ASP A 162 5.11 -3.58 -16.27
N TYR A 163 5.40 -2.76 -15.26
CA TYR A 163 4.86 -2.96 -13.92
C TYR A 163 3.36 -2.70 -13.89
N ASP A 164 2.61 -3.65 -13.36
CA ASP A 164 1.23 -3.40 -12.95
C ASP A 164 1.24 -2.46 -11.74
N PHE A 165 0.69 -1.26 -11.89
CA PHE A 165 0.63 -0.25 -10.84
C PHE A 165 -0.78 -0.08 -10.29
N TYR A 166 -0.96 -0.24 -8.98
CA TYR A 166 -2.20 -0.02 -8.25
C TYR A 166 -2.12 1.24 -7.39
N CYS A 167 -3.29 1.80 -7.04
CA CYS A 167 -3.36 3.10 -6.36
C CYS A 167 -4.29 3.07 -5.16
N THR A 168 -3.73 3.14 -3.96
CA THR A 168 -4.51 3.20 -2.72
C THR A 168 -5.32 4.48 -2.59
N TYR A 169 -4.85 5.63 -3.13
CA TYR A 169 -5.64 6.87 -3.19
C TYR A 169 -6.92 6.68 -3.98
N GLN A 170 -6.85 6.09 -5.18
CA GLN A 170 -8.04 5.84 -6.02
C GLN A 170 -8.97 4.82 -5.38
N ALA A 171 -8.43 3.73 -4.83
CA ALA A 171 -9.21 2.72 -4.15
C ALA A 171 -9.94 3.28 -2.92
N SER A 172 -9.26 4.12 -2.12
CA SER A 172 -9.83 4.75 -0.93
C SER A 172 -11.03 5.66 -1.23
N ARG A 173 -11.18 6.19 -2.45
CA ARG A 173 -12.32 7.04 -2.82
C ARG A 173 -13.67 6.34 -2.74
N LYS A 174 -13.70 5.01 -2.67
CA LYS A 174 -14.90 4.22 -2.43
C LYS A 174 -15.30 4.23 -0.94
N LEU A 175 -14.40 4.59 -0.03
CA LEU A 175 -14.65 4.65 1.40
C LEU A 175 -15.49 5.89 1.74
N LYS A 176 -16.47 5.70 2.63
CA LYS A 176 -17.33 6.78 3.13
C LYS A 176 -16.84 7.23 4.51
N GLY A 177 -17.09 8.49 4.84
CA GLY A 177 -16.80 9.04 6.17
C GLY A 177 -15.38 9.60 6.34
N LEU A 178 -14.54 9.56 5.32
CA LEU A 178 -13.23 10.22 5.32
C LEU A 178 -13.37 11.72 5.01
N ARG A 179 -12.63 12.57 5.73
CA ARG A 179 -12.57 14.02 5.46
C ARG A 179 -11.82 14.35 4.16
N ASN A 180 -10.84 13.53 3.82
CA ASN A 180 -10.05 13.54 2.58
C ASN A 180 -9.43 12.16 2.36
N HIS A 181 -8.72 11.98 1.26
CA HIS A 181 -8.07 10.71 0.90
C HIS A 181 -6.53 10.80 0.92
N GLN A 182 -5.97 11.72 1.71
CA GLN A 182 -4.52 11.81 1.90
C GLN A 182 -4.02 10.59 2.68
N LEU A 183 -2.76 10.21 2.46
CA LEU A 183 -2.15 8.99 3.00
C LEU A 183 -2.39 8.84 4.51
N HIS A 184 -2.03 9.86 5.31
CA HIS A 184 -2.18 9.84 6.76
C HIS A 184 -3.66 9.70 7.20
N THR A 185 -4.60 10.29 6.45
CA THR A 185 -6.04 10.20 6.77
C THR A 185 -6.57 8.80 6.53
N VAL A 186 -6.19 8.18 5.41
CA VAL A 186 -6.62 6.83 5.06
C VAL A 186 -5.92 5.79 5.94
N ALA A 187 -4.63 5.97 6.24
CA ALA A 187 -3.89 5.12 7.16
C ALA A 187 -4.52 5.12 8.57
N GLY A 188 -4.80 6.31 9.11
CA GLY A 188 -5.45 6.48 10.40
C GLY A 188 -6.87 5.89 10.45
N PHE A 189 -7.63 5.93 9.35
CA PHE A 189 -8.94 5.28 9.26
C PHE A 189 -8.84 3.76 9.47
N PHE A 190 -7.75 3.14 9.04
CA PHE A 190 -7.46 1.72 9.26
C PHE A 190 -6.59 1.45 10.49
N GLY A 191 -6.44 2.43 11.40
CA GLY A 191 -5.72 2.27 12.67
C GLY A 191 -4.19 2.26 12.54
N PHE A 192 -3.63 2.75 11.44
CA PHE A 192 -2.19 2.93 11.27
C PHE A 192 -1.79 4.36 11.62
N GLU A 193 -0.88 4.51 12.57
CA GLU A 193 -0.35 5.79 13.02
C GLU A 193 0.92 6.12 12.22
N LEU A 194 0.82 7.11 11.32
CA LEU A 194 1.93 7.54 10.47
C LEU A 194 2.70 8.67 11.17
N GLU A 195 3.79 8.31 11.86
CA GLU A 195 4.57 9.27 12.65
C GLU A 195 5.50 10.16 11.80
N ASN A 196 6.17 9.56 10.79
CA ASN A 196 7.17 10.23 9.95
C ASN A 196 6.64 10.43 8.52
N HIS A 197 5.56 11.19 8.37
CA HIS A 197 5.01 11.51 7.05
C HIS A 197 6.05 12.27 6.20
N HIS A 198 6.14 11.93 4.91
CA HIS A 198 7.17 12.38 3.96
C HIS A 198 8.57 11.78 4.19
N HIS A 199 8.65 10.65 4.87
CA HIS A 199 9.79 9.77 4.80
C HIS A 199 9.41 8.57 3.92
N ALA A 200 10.08 8.39 2.78
CA ALA A 200 9.65 7.46 1.74
C ALA A 200 9.35 6.03 2.25
N LEU A 201 10.14 5.50 3.21
CA LEU A 201 9.83 4.18 3.78
C LEU A 201 8.58 4.20 4.66
N ALA A 202 8.39 5.23 5.49
CA ALA A 202 7.21 5.34 6.35
C ALA A 202 5.93 5.49 5.52
N ASP A 203 6.00 6.26 4.43
CA ASP A 203 4.87 6.44 3.51
C ASP A 203 4.58 5.17 2.71
N ALA A 204 5.63 4.41 2.29
CA ALA A 204 5.47 3.09 1.71
C ALA A 204 4.85 2.07 2.70
N GLU A 205 5.21 2.12 3.99
CA GLU A 205 4.59 1.27 5.03
C GLU A 205 3.11 1.59 5.22
N ALA A 206 2.75 2.87 5.32
CA ALA A 206 1.37 3.30 5.39
C ALA A 206 0.59 2.90 4.13
N CYS A 207 1.20 3.04 2.95
CA CYS A 207 0.63 2.60 1.69
C CYS A 207 0.39 1.08 1.67
N ALA A 208 1.37 0.28 2.13
CA ALA A 208 1.25 -1.18 2.23
C ALA A 208 0.14 -1.58 3.20
N TRP A 209 0.05 -0.90 4.35
CA TRP A 209 -1.03 -1.14 5.32
C TRP A 209 -2.41 -0.90 4.69
N ILE A 210 -2.59 0.23 4.02
CA ILE A 210 -3.84 0.56 3.33
C ILE A 210 -4.14 -0.47 2.23
N ALA A 211 -3.16 -0.82 1.41
CA ALA A 211 -3.33 -1.75 0.30
C ALA A 211 -3.89 -3.10 0.75
N ARG A 212 -3.38 -3.65 1.85
CA ARG A 212 -3.87 -4.89 2.48
C ARG A 212 -5.34 -4.83 2.91
N GLN A 213 -5.93 -3.63 3.04
CA GLN A 213 -7.31 -3.46 3.48
C GLN A 213 -8.28 -3.23 2.32
N ILE A 214 -7.79 -2.67 1.19
CA ILE A 214 -8.70 -2.16 0.15
C ILE A 214 -8.35 -2.57 -1.30
N LEU A 215 -7.23 -3.28 -1.53
CA LEU A 215 -6.79 -3.86 -2.79
C LEU A 215 -6.71 -5.38 -2.68
#